data_d36cceb396e916ac3cedcd9e3a79ad8f
#
_entry.id   d36cceb396e916ac3cedcd9e3a79ad8f
#
_cell.length_a   1.000
_cell.length_b   1.000
_cell.length_c   1.000
_cell.angle_alpha   90.00
_cell.angle_beta   90.00
_cell.angle_gamma   90.00
#
_symmetry.space_group_name_H-M   'P 1'
#
loop_
_entity.id
_entity.type
_entity.pdbx_description
1 polymer ?
#
loop_
_entity_poly.entity_id
_entity_poly.type
_entity_poly.pdbx_seq_one_letter_code
_entity_poly.pdbx_strand_id
1 'polypeptide(L)'
;MTHASALRQPSLDLLRAIAITLMVIVHFVENLSGWYGTDGGPFAASQRTWWLPAGFAAPIFTFLTGTSYRIWLRVQQQRHRSDDSITKATVRRGLLLFGLGFVFNVLVWLPEDVFNWDVLTLIGTVMLALAVLRSAPDGVILAAAALAVALTPPLQSAAGYLEYWAQGYFDYEFTLADVTLGWLVVGYFPLFPWLAFPLVGYALGPVVFETEGTVPRRWPLAIGGGLIVAAVAVIAAWQAGSFLTPLTPLSPWTMFPPSLAYLLGTIGGVVVAGTAAHATIDRDPDRWQWLINWATPLSRHALSVYLLHHIVHVWPLWAYGAATGADPTAHWQIALHPSTSLGLAIAFMAAASLLFHWMERRRVASVETLMRWLCDEPAAPRSSRGQSDQSRGSKAVRQPEDR
;
A
#
# COMPACT_ATOMS: atom_id res chain seq x y z
N MET A 1 -3.59 -20.65 -23.10
CA MET A 1 -3.30 -19.66 -22.01
C MET A 1 -2.46 -18.56 -22.63
N THR A 2 -2.98 -17.35 -22.70
CA THR A 2 -2.31 -16.22 -23.34
C THR A 2 -1.13 -15.75 -22.47
N HIS A 3 0.00 -15.36 -23.07
CA HIS A 3 1.23 -14.88 -22.41
C HIS A 3 1.03 -13.82 -21.29
N ALA A 4 -0.14 -13.18 -21.21
CA ALA A 4 -0.48 -12.22 -20.16
C ALA A 4 -0.82 -12.85 -18.80
N SER A 5 -1.15 -14.15 -18.74
CA SER A 5 -1.46 -14.84 -17.48
C SER A 5 -0.21 -15.29 -16.72
N ALA A 6 0.92 -15.45 -17.40
CA ALA A 6 2.18 -15.94 -16.82
C ALA A 6 2.91 -14.94 -15.89
N LEU A 7 2.49 -13.67 -15.86
CA LEU A 7 3.14 -12.60 -15.06
C LEU A 7 2.37 -12.23 -13.79
N ARG A 8 1.23 -12.85 -13.54
CA ARG A 8 0.44 -12.55 -12.34
C ARG A 8 0.85 -13.51 -11.23
N GLN A 9 1.16 -12.97 -10.08
CA GLN A 9 1.55 -13.70 -8.88
C GLN A 9 0.40 -13.70 -7.87
N PRO A 10 -0.31 -14.83 -7.69
CA PRO A 10 -1.41 -14.96 -6.74
C PRO A 10 -1.03 -14.61 -5.30
N SER A 11 0.20 -14.86 -4.89
CA SER A 11 0.72 -14.50 -3.57
C SER A 11 0.69 -13.00 -3.30
N LEU A 12 1.00 -12.16 -4.31
CA LEU A 12 0.89 -10.70 -4.19
C LEU A 12 -0.57 -10.25 -4.06
N ASP A 13 -1.47 -10.87 -4.81
CA ASP A 13 -2.91 -10.59 -4.70
C ASP A 13 -3.44 -10.96 -3.32
N LEU A 14 -3.01 -12.09 -2.77
CA LEU A 14 -3.38 -12.50 -1.42
C LEU A 14 -2.89 -11.52 -0.36
N LEU A 15 -1.62 -11.14 -0.39
CA LEU A 15 -1.08 -10.21 0.61
C LEU A 15 -1.79 -8.85 0.54
N ARG A 16 -2.12 -8.37 -0.66
CA ARG A 16 -2.87 -7.12 -0.82
C ARG A 16 -4.30 -7.25 -0.30
N ALA A 17 -4.97 -8.37 -0.57
CA ALA A 17 -6.29 -8.65 -0.03
C ALA A 17 -6.29 -8.74 1.50
N ILE A 18 -5.27 -9.35 2.10
CA ILE A 18 -5.08 -9.39 3.56
C ILE A 18 -4.87 -7.97 4.09
N ALA A 19 -3.97 -7.18 3.50
CA ALA A 19 -3.71 -5.81 3.95
C ALA A 19 -4.99 -4.95 3.95
N ILE A 20 -5.79 -5.04 2.88
CA ILE A 20 -7.07 -4.32 2.78
C ILE A 20 -8.08 -4.82 3.81
N THR A 21 -8.16 -6.12 4.02
CA THR A 21 -9.07 -6.70 5.02
C THR A 21 -8.71 -6.22 6.43
N LEU A 22 -7.43 -6.25 6.78
CA LEU A 22 -6.95 -5.72 8.05
C LEU A 22 -7.23 -4.23 8.21
N MET A 23 -7.02 -3.45 7.16
CA MET A 23 -7.29 -2.02 7.13
C MET A 23 -8.78 -1.73 7.37
N VAL A 24 -9.69 -2.43 6.68
CA VAL A 24 -11.13 -2.28 6.87
C VAL A 24 -11.54 -2.62 8.30
N ILE A 25 -11.01 -3.72 8.84
CA ILE A 25 -11.30 -4.12 10.24
C ILE A 25 -10.88 -3.01 11.22
N VAL A 26 -9.65 -2.49 11.06
CA VAL A 26 -9.15 -1.41 11.93
C VAL A 26 -10.07 -0.21 11.88
N HIS A 27 -10.35 0.32 10.69
CA HIS A 27 -11.11 1.56 10.57
C HIS A 27 -12.57 1.42 11.03
N PHE A 28 -13.22 0.28 10.79
CA PHE A 28 -14.56 0.07 11.31
C PHE A 28 -14.57 0.02 12.85
N VAL A 29 -13.60 -0.68 13.45
CA VAL A 29 -13.55 -0.81 14.90
C VAL A 29 -13.14 0.51 15.54
N GLU A 30 -12.15 1.19 15.00
CA GLU A 30 -11.67 2.48 15.50
C GLU A 30 -12.75 3.55 15.40
N ASN A 31 -13.29 3.77 14.22
CA ASN A 31 -14.17 4.90 13.98
C ASN A 31 -15.58 4.71 14.59
N LEU A 32 -16.04 3.48 14.76
CA LEU A 32 -17.38 3.20 15.29
C LEU A 32 -17.38 2.92 16.80
N SER A 33 -16.28 2.50 17.41
CA SER A 33 -16.29 2.05 18.81
C SER A 33 -15.21 2.68 19.70
N GLY A 34 -14.35 3.56 19.16
CA GLY A 34 -13.32 4.24 19.94
C GLY A 34 -12.37 3.29 20.68
N TRP A 35 -12.13 2.14 20.12
CA TRP A 35 -11.36 1.09 20.74
C TRP A 35 -9.85 1.40 20.80
N TYR A 36 -9.44 2.51 20.21
CA TYR A 36 -8.09 3.06 20.32
C TYR A 36 -7.95 3.85 21.63
N GLY A 37 -7.11 3.35 22.53
CA GLY A 37 -6.39 4.25 23.43
C GLY A 37 -7.07 4.69 24.70
N THR A 38 -8.18 4.11 25.12
CA THR A 38 -8.59 4.30 26.53
C THR A 38 -7.75 3.38 27.42
N ASP A 39 -6.68 3.93 27.96
CA ASP A 39 -5.90 3.30 29.01
C ASP A 39 -6.84 2.88 30.15
N GLY A 40 -7.03 1.58 30.34
CA GLY A 40 -7.67 1.03 31.52
C GLY A 40 -9.03 0.39 31.38
N GLY A 41 -9.60 0.23 30.18
CA GLY A 41 -10.83 -0.58 30.03
C GLY A 41 -10.58 -2.08 30.28
N PRO A 42 -11.61 -2.84 30.69
CA PRO A 42 -11.49 -4.28 31.01
C PRO A 42 -11.00 -5.15 29.83
N PHE A 43 -10.89 -4.57 28.66
CA PHE A 43 -10.42 -5.21 27.42
C PHE A 43 -9.01 -4.80 27.00
N ALA A 44 -8.32 -3.93 27.72
CA ALA A 44 -7.02 -3.37 27.32
C ALA A 44 -5.95 -4.43 26.99
N ALA A 45 -5.90 -5.53 27.73
CA ALA A 45 -4.94 -6.62 27.48
C ALA A 45 -5.32 -7.47 26.24
N SER A 46 -6.60 -7.79 26.06
CA SER A 46 -7.08 -8.52 24.88
C SER A 46 -7.02 -7.66 23.61
N GLN A 47 -7.22 -6.36 23.76
CA GLN A 47 -7.09 -5.36 22.70
C GLN A 47 -5.70 -5.35 22.07
N ARG A 48 -4.64 -5.32 22.86
CA ARG A 48 -3.24 -5.33 22.38
C ARG A 48 -2.94 -6.54 21.51
N THR A 49 -3.50 -7.68 21.83
CA THR A 49 -3.25 -8.94 21.10
C THR A 49 -3.94 -8.96 19.74
N TRP A 50 -5.13 -8.38 19.60
CA TRP A 50 -5.86 -8.29 18.32
C TRP A 50 -5.31 -7.22 17.38
N TRP A 51 -4.72 -6.15 17.92
CA TRP A 51 -4.16 -5.07 17.12
C TRP A 51 -2.81 -5.39 16.49
N LEU A 52 -2.08 -6.38 16.98
CA LEU A 52 -0.80 -6.75 16.39
C LEU A 52 -0.92 -7.09 14.89
N PRO A 53 -1.86 -7.95 14.44
CA PRO A 53 -2.08 -8.19 13.00
C PRO A 53 -2.56 -6.94 12.25
N ALA A 54 -3.42 -6.14 12.86
CA ALA A 54 -3.99 -4.95 12.26
C ALA A 54 -2.93 -3.88 11.96
N GLY A 55 -1.95 -3.72 12.82
CA GLY A 55 -0.81 -2.84 12.61
C GLY A 55 0.06 -3.19 11.39
N PHE A 56 -0.14 -4.35 10.77
CA PHE A 56 0.53 -4.74 9.53
C PHE A 56 -0.16 -4.23 8.25
N ALA A 57 -1.38 -3.72 8.32
CA ALA A 57 -2.15 -3.32 7.14
C ALA A 57 -1.40 -2.30 6.26
N ALA A 58 -1.04 -1.15 6.81
CA ALA A 58 -0.32 -0.09 6.10
C ALA A 58 1.10 -0.49 5.68
N PRO A 59 1.93 -1.15 6.53
CA PRO A 59 3.22 -1.69 6.12
C PRO A 59 3.15 -2.65 4.93
N ILE A 60 2.23 -3.62 4.96
CA ILE A 60 2.05 -4.55 3.83
C ILE A 60 1.67 -3.77 2.57
N PHE A 61 0.70 -2.86 2.67
CA PHE A 61 0.18 -2.12 1.52
C PHE A 61 1.25 -1.22 0.88
N THR A 62 2.00 -0.48 1.70
CA THR A 62 3.05 0.42 1.23
C THR A 62 4.27 -0.35 0.70
N PHE A 63 4.68 -1.44 1.34
CA PHE A 63 5.71 -2.35 0.82
C PHE A 63 5.32 -2.92 -0.55
N LEU A 64 4.08 -3.42 -0.67
CA LEU A 64 3.58 -3.97 -1.92
C LEU A 64 3.42 -2.91 -3.02
N THR A 65 3.29 -1.64 -2.68
CA THR A 65 3.31 -0.55 -3.66
C THR A 65 4.66 -0.50 -4.39
N GLY A 66 5.77 -0.52 -3.66
CA GLY A 66 7.11 -0.57 -4.25
C GLY A 66 7.35 -1.84 -5.06
N THR A 67 7.01 -3.01 -4.50
CA THR A 67 7.11 -4.30 -5.18
C THR A 67 6.31 -4.34 -6.48
N SER A 68 5.05 -3.91 -6.43
CA SER A 68 4.16 -3.89 -7.60
C SER A 68 4.66 -2.93 -8.69
N TYR A 69 5.21 -1.79 -8.28
CA TYR A 69 5.81 -0.84 -9.21
C TYR A 69 7.05 -1.45 -9.91
N ARG A 70 7.91 -2.15 -9.18
CA ARG A 70 9.09 -2.83 -9.76
C ARG A 70 8.67 -3.89 -10.79
N ILE A 71 7.68 -4.71 -10.45
CA ILE A 71 7.15 -5.73 -11.37
C ILE A 71 6.51 -5.07 -12.59
N TRP A 72 5.67 -4.05 -12.39
CA TRP A 72 5.07 -3.30 -13.49
C TRP A 72 6.13 -2.68 -14.41
N LEU A 73 7.17 -2.07 -13.85
CA LEU A 73 8.27 -1.48 -14.59
C LEU A 73 8.95 -2.51 -15.52
N ARG A 74 9.29 -3.69 -14.99
CA ARG A 74 9.85 -4.79 -15.79
C ARG A 74 8.94 -5.19 -16.95
N VAL A 75 7.64 -5.31 -16.70
CA VAL A 75 6.65 -5.62 -17.75
C VAL A 75 6.64 -4.54 -18.82
N GLN A 76 6.73 -3.24 -18.46
CA GLN A 76 6.78 -2.16 -19.44
C GLN A 76 8.08 -2.21 -20.27
N GLN A 77 9.21 -2.49 -19.63
CA GLN A 77 10.51 -2.64 -20.31
C GLN A 77 10.50 -3.84 -21.27
N GLN A 78 9.95 -4.98 -20.87
CA GLN A 78 9.77 -6.15 -21.74
C GLN A 78 8.84 -5.88 -22.93
N ARG A 79 7.90 -4.96 -22.78
CA ARG A 79 7.03 -4.47 -23.86
C ARG A 79 7.68 -3.39 -24.73
N HIS A 80 8.95 -3.09 -24.50
CA HIS A 80 9.72 -2.07 -25.22
C HIS A 80 9.07 -0.69 -25.20
N ARG A 81 8.35 -0.34 -24.09
CA ARG A 81 7.86 1.04 -23.93
C ARG A 81 9.02 1.99 -23.69
N SER A 82 8.94 3.18 -24.29
CA SER A 82 9.97 4.20 -24.07
C SER A 82 10.01 4.66 -22.60
N ASP A 83 11.19 5.04 -22.14
CA ASP A 83 11.39 5.57 -20.79
C ASP A 83 10.53 6.82 -20.52
N ASP A 84 10.33 7.67 -21.52
CA ASP A 84 9.45 8.84 -21.44
C ASP A 84 7.99 8.44 -21.17
N SER A 85 7.48 7.44 -21.92
CA SER A 85 6.12 6.92 -21.70
C SER A 85 5.94 6.30 -20.32
N ILE A 86 6.94 5.56 -19.81
CA ILE A 86 6.95 4.97 -18.47
C ILE A 86 6.94 6.08 -17.41
N THR A 87 7.78 7.13 -17.59
CA THR A 87 7.86 8.27 -16.67
C THR A 87 6.52 9.01 -16.62
N LYS A 88 5.95 9.35 -17.79
CA LYS A 88 4.64 10.04 -17.88
C LYS A 88 3.54 9.25 -17.17
N ALA A 89 3.44 7.93 -17.41
CA ALA A 89 2.47 7.08 -16.74
C ALA A 89 2.67 7.05 -15.23
N THR A 90 3.91 6.97 -14.76
CA THR A 90 4.26 6.97 -13.33
C THR A 90 3.89 8.29 -12.68
N VAL A 91 4.29 9.41 -13.28
CA VAL A 91 4.01 10.77 -12.76
C VAL A 91 2.51 11.04 -12.74
N ARG A 92 1.77 10.70 -13.81
CA ARG A 92 0.30 10.88 -13.84
C ARG A 92 -0.38 10.09 -12.72
N ARG A 93 0.02 8.84 -12.49
CA ARG A 93 -0.52 8.01 -11.38
C ARG A 93 -0.16 8.60 -10.02
N GLY A 94 1.09 9.06 -9.85
CA GLY A 94 1.54 9.70 -8.62
C GLY A 94 0.73 10.95 -8.30
N LEU A 95 0.57 11.87 -9.27
CA LEU A 95 -0.21 13.09 -9.11
C LEU A 95 -1.71 12.81 -8.88
N LEU A 96 -2.27 11.82 -9.59
CA LEU A 96 -3.67 11.43 -9.40
C LEU A 96 -3.92 10.91 -7.97
N LEU A 97 -3.07 10.01 -7.48
CA LEU A 97 -3.21 9.46 -6.12
C LEU A 97 -2.96 10.52 -5.06
N PHE A 98 -1.96 11.39 -5.28
CA PHE A 98 -1.67 12.51 -4.38
C PHE A 98 -2.86 13.47 -4.26
N GLY A 99 -3.43 13.87 -5.40
CA GLY A 99 -4.63 14.72 -5.42
C GLY A 99 -5.87 14.03 -4.87
N LEU A 100 -6.01 12.72 -5.14
CA LEU A 100 -7.13 11.93 -4.63
C LEU A 100 -7.13 11.84 -3.11
N GLY A 101 -5.95 11.82 -2.46
CA GLY A 101 -5.83 11.86 -1.01
C GLY A 101 -6.48 13.11 -0.40
N PHE A 102 -6.26 14.28 -0.97
CA PHE A 102 -6.93 15.51 -0.50
C PHE A 102 -8.44 15.49 -0.75
N VAL A 103 -8.87 15.05 -1.93
CA VAL A 103 -10.30 14.89 -2.23
C VAL A 103 -10.94 13.91 -1.26
N PHE A 104 -10.26 12.81 -0.95
CA PHE A 104 -10.73 11.82 0.00
C PHE A 104 -10.87 12.42 1.41
N ASN A 105 -9.86 13.16 1.91
CA ASN A 105 -9.93 13.78 3.23
C ASN A 105 -11.13 14.73 3.34
N VAL A 106 -11.32 15.61 2.36
CA VAL A 106 -12.46 16.54 2.35
C VAL A 106 -13.81 15.81 2.29
N LEU A 107 -13.92 14.72 1.54
CA LEU A 107 -15.20 13.99 1.37
C LEU A 107 -15.51 13.02 2.51
N VAL A 108 -14.50 12.49 3.18
CA VAL A 108 -14.69 11.45 4.19
C VAL A 108 -14.57 12.00 5.60
N TRP A 109 -13.63 12.88 5.84
CA TRP A 109 -13.44 13.52 7.14
C TRP A 109 -14.14 14.88 7.17
N LEU A 110 -13.47 15.92 7.56
CA LEU A 110 -13.99 17.29 7.52
C LEU A 110 -13.11 18.13 6.59
N PRO A 111 -13.61 19.25 6.04
CA PRO A 111 -12.77 20.12 5.22
C PRO A 111 -11.49 20.61 5.90
N GLU A 112 -11.51 20.75 7.22
CA GLU A 112 -10.32 21.06 8.04
C GLU A 112 -9.27 19.98 8.06
N ASP A 113 -9.65 18.72 7.77
CA ASP A 113 -8.77 17.56 7.73
C ASP A 113 -8.06 17.36 6.38
N VAL A 114 -8.17 18.32 5.46
CA VAL A 114 -7.64 18.20 4.09
C VAL A 114 -6.16 17.81 4.05
N PHE A 115 -5.35 18.30 5.01
CA PHE A 115 -3.91 18.03 5.11
C PHE A 115 -3.54 16.98 6.16
N ASN A 116 -4.39 16.02 6.45
CA ASN A 116 -4.08 14.91 7.35
C ASN A 116 -2.97 13.98 6.84
N TRP A 117 -2.61 14.11 5.56
CA TRP A 117 -1.53 13.33 4.93
C TRP A 117 -1.75 11.83 5.03
N ASP A 118 -2.83 11.38 4.44
CA ASP A 118 -3.24 9.98 4.44
C ASP A 118 -2.32 9.08 3.57
N VAL A 119 -2.59 7.79 3.57
CA VAL A 119 -1.79 6.81 2.81
C VAL A 119 -1.82 7.03 1.29
N LEU A 120 -2.87 7.65 0.72
CA LEU A 120 -2.92 7.96 -0.72
C LEU A 120 -1.93 9.06 -1.09
N THR A 121 -1.81 10.10 -0.26
CA THR A 121 -0.82 11.16 -0.43
C THR A 121 0.60 10.62 -0.35
N LEU A 122 0.86 9.70 0.59
CA LEU A 122 2.13 8.98 0.69
C LEU A 122 2.41 8.17 -0.60
N ILE A 123 1.45 7.34 -1.06
CA ILE A 123 1.63 6.51 -2.25
C ILE A 123 1.86 7.38 -3.48
N GLY A 124 1.12 8.49 -3.61
CA GLY A 124 1.33 9.47 -4.68
C GLY A 124 2.75 10.02 -4.67
N THR A 125 3.24 10.47 -3.50
CA THR A 125 4.61 10.96 -3.30
C THR A 125 5.66 9.88 -3.64
N VAL A 126 5.44 8.63 -3.19
CA VAL A 126 6.32 7.50 -3.50
C VAL A 126 6.41 7.23 -4.99
N MET A 127 5.29 7.28 -5.71
CA MET A 127 5.29 7.11 -7.17
C MET A 127 6.13 8.20 -7.86
N LEU A 128 6.03 9.46 -7.40
CA LEU A 128 6.85 10.56 -7.91
C LEU A 128 8.34 10.35 -7.59
N ALA A 129 8.67 9.91 -6.37
CA ALA A 129 10.04 9.59 -5.98
C ALA A 129 10.60 8.43 -6.82
N LEU A 130 9.82 7.37 -7.04
CA LEU A 130 10.24 6.22 -7.86
C LEU A 130 10.34 6.58 -9.35
N ALA A 131 9.64 7.58 -9.85
CA ALA A 131 9.84 8.08 -11.21
C ALA A 131 11.28 8.56 -11.44
N VAL A 132 11.93 9.09 -10.39
CA VAL A 132 13.32 9.56 -10.40
C VAL A 132 14.29 8.43 -10.03
N LEU A 133 13.98 7.70 -8.97
CA LEU A 133 14.89 6.72 -8.35
C LEU A 133 14.93 5.35 -9.08
N ARG A 134 13.99 5.05 -9.97
CA ARG A 134 13.82 3.71 -10.57
C ARG A 134 15.04 3.15 -11.32
N SER A 135 15.92 4.02 -11.79
CA SER A 135 17.17 3.63 -12.49
C SER A 135 18.37 3.49 -11.54
N ALA A 136 18.20 3.86 -10.27
CA ALA A 136 19.26 3.70 -9.29
C ALA A 136 19.48 2.23 -8.94
N PRO A 137 20.71 1.81 -8.62
CA PRO A 137 20.99 0.48 -8.10
C PRO A 137 20.21 0.18 -6.81
N ASP A 138 19.83 -1.07 -6.61
CA ASP A 138 19.03 -1.48 -5.43
C ASP A 138 19.73 -1.10 -4.10
N GLY A 139 21.08 -1.11 -4.06
CA GLY A 139 21.85 -0.65 -2.90
C GLY A 139 21.62 0.84 -2.58
N VAL A 140 21.49 1.69 -3.59
CA VAL A 140 21.19 3.13 -3.40
C VAL A 140 19.77 3.30 -2.89
N ILE A 141 18.80 2.52 -3.39
CA ILE A 141 17.41 2.52 -2.94
C ILE A 141 17.33 2.11 -1.46
N LEU A 142 18.05 1.04 -1.08
CA LEU A 142 18.11 0.59 0.32
C LEU A 142 18.82 1.61 1.23
N ALA A 143 19.87 2.25 0.74
CA ALA A 143 20.53 3.33 1.47
C ALA A 143 19.59 4.53 1.69
N ALA A 144 18.78 4.90 0.69
CA ALA A 144 17.77 5.95 0.83
C ALA A 144 16.69 5.56 1.84
N ALA A 145 16.26 4.30 1.85
CA ALA A 145 15.34 3.78 2.87
C ALA A 145 15.93 3.85 4.28
N ALA A 146 17.17 3.40 4.46
CA ALA A 146 17.88 3.47 5.74
C ALA A 146 18.08 4.92 6.19
N LEU A 147 18.42 5.82 5.28
CA LEU A 147 18.58 7.25 5.55
C LEU A 147 17.24 7.87 6.00
N ALA A 148 16.13 7.51 5.33
CA ALA A 148 14.80 7.98 5.75
C ALA A 148 14.50 7.58 7.20
N VAL A 149 14.81 6.33 7.60
CA VAL A 149 14.64 5.87 8.98
C VAL A 149 15.57 6.62 9.94
N ALA A 150 16.85 6.78 9.59
CA ALA A 150 17.85 7.41 10.45
C ALA A 150 17.59 8.91 10.69
N LEU A 151 17.06 9.59 9.66
CA LEU A 151 16.75 11.04 9.76
C LEU A 151 15.43 11.30 10.52
N THR A 152 14.56 10.31 10.67
CA THR A 152 13.24 10.52 11.29
C THR A 152 13.34 11.06 12.73
N PRO A 153 14.09 10.47 13.68
CA PRO A 153 14.12 10.96 15.05
C PRO A 153 14.60 12.41 15.20
N PRO A 154 15.72 12.82 14.57
CA PRO A 154 16.15 14.22 14.67
C PRO A 154 15.17 15.19 14.00
N LEU A 155 14.54 14.82 12.88
CA LEU A 155 13.53 15.63 12.23
C LEU A 155 12.27 15.78 13.08
N GLN A 156 11.77 14.71 13.68
CA GLN A 156 10.63 14.74 14.59
C GLN A 156 10.90 15.59 15.83
N SER A 157 12.10 15.48 16.40
CA SER A 157 12.50 16.30 17.53
C SER A 157 12.56 17.79 17.16
N ALA A 158 13.14 18.11 16.00
CA ALA A 158 13.24 19.49 15.51
C ALA A 158 11.87 20.09 15.14
N ALA A 159 10.94 19.26 14.68
CA ALA A 159 9.58 19.67 14.32
C ALA A 159 8.62 19.78 15.51
N GLY A 160 9.01 19.35 16.72
CA GLY A 160 8.09 19.32 17.87
C GLY A 160 6.97 18.30 17.74
N TYR A 161 7.24 17.08 17.22
CA TYR A 161 6.26 16.04 16.90
C TYR A 161 5.17 15.87 17.98
N LEU A 162 5.55 15.85 19.27
CA LEU A 162 4.62 15.63 20.38
C LEU A 162 3.58 16.73 20.53
N GLU A 163 3.88 17.96 20.09
CA GLU A 163 2.94 19.08 20.15
C GLU A 163 1.79 18.86 19.17
N TYR A 164 2.08 18.38 17.95
CA TYR A 164 1.07 18.04 16.94
C TYR A 164 0.19 16.86 17.32
N TRP A 165 0.62 16.01 18.25
CA TRP A 165 -0.09 14.81 18.69
C TRP A 165 -0.56 14.87 20.15
N ALA A 166 -0.56 16.06 20.75
CA ALA A 166 -0.92 16.27 22.15
C ALA A 166 -2.37 15.85 22.46
N GLN A 167 -3.26 15.95 21.48
CA GLN A 167 -4.68 15.60 21.60
C GLN A 167 -4.97 14.12 21.30
N GLY A 168 -3.95 13.33 20.94
CA GLY A 168 -4.11 11.93 20.53
C GLY A 168 -4.44 11.73 19.04
N TYR A 169 -4.54 12.81 18.29
CA TYR A 169 -4.67 12.84 16.82
C TYR A 169 -3.75 13.94 16.27
N PHE A 170 -3.49 13.92 14.96
CA PHE A 170 -2.68 14.95 14.30
C PHE A 170 -3.48 16.25 14.21
N ASP A 171 -3.07 17.24 15.01
CA ASP A 171 -3.64 18.57 15.07
C ASP A 171 -2.66 19.59 14.47
N TYR A 172 -3.13 20.46 13.59
CA TYR A 172 -2.31 21.40 12.84
C TYR A 172 -3.06 22.69 12.50
N GLU A 173 -2.32 23.77 12.35
CA GLU A 173 -2.85 25.01 11.79
C GLU A 173 -2.62 25.05 10.27
N PHE A 174 -3.41 25.85 9.55
CA PHE A 174 -3.28 26.03 8.08
C PHE A 174 -2.08 26.93 7.71
N THR A 175 -0.96 26.80 8.40
CA THR A 175 0.27 27.48 8.02
C THR A 175 1.05 26.65 6.99
N LEU A 176 1.84 27.32 6.14
CA LEU A 176 2.71 26.62 5.19
C LEU A 176 3.72 25.72 5.91
N ALA A 177 4.16 26.11 7.10
CA ALA A 177 5.07 25.31 7.92
C ALA A 177 4.41 24.01 8.36
N ASP A 178 3.21 24.07 8.96
CA ASP A 178 2.50 22.87 9.45
C ASP A 178 2.12 21.93 8.33
N VAL A 179 1.62 22.46 7.21
CA VAL A 179 1.31 21.67 6.01
C VAL A 179 2.56 20.95 5.48
N THR A 180 3.72 21.64 5.46
CA THR A 180 4.97 21.03 5.00
C THR A 180 5.52 20.02 6.00
N LEU A 181 5.52 20.33 7.30
CA LEU A 181 5.96 19.43 8.35
C LEU A 181 5.05 18.20 8.45
N GLY A 182 3.74 18.39 8.29
CA GLY A 182 2.77 17.31 8.19
C GLY A 182 3.12 16.31 7.10
N TRP A 183 3.41 16.80 5.89
CA TRP A 183 3.83 15.97 4.77
C TRP A 183 5.15 15.24 5.03
N LEU A 184 6.12 15.94 5.62
CA LEU A 184 7.47 15.40 5.76
C LEU A 184 7.59 14.46 6.96
N VAL A 185 7.04 14.83 8.14
CA VAL A 185 7.50 14.24 9.40
C VAL A 185 6.40 13.98 10.42
N VAL A 186 5.35 14.83 10.52
CA VAL A 186 4.43 14.81 11.67
C VAL A 186 3.00 14.35 11.38
N GLY A 187 2.55 14.30 10.12
CA GLY A 187 1.20 13.85 9.74
C GLY A 187 0.96 12.36 10.00
N TYR A 188 -0.19 11.84 9.56
CA TYR A 188 -0.52 10.42 9.73
C TYR A 188 0.40 9.49 8.95
N PHE A 189 0.67 9.79 7.67
CA PHE A 189 1.58 9.02 6.80
C PHE A 189 2.64 9.95 6.20
N PRO A 190 3.50 10.53 7.03
CA PRO A 190 4.52 11.45 6.56
C PRO A 190 5.59 10.69 5.76
N LEU A 191 6.32 11.43 4.93
CA LEU A 191 7.38 10.87 4.11
C LEU A 191 8.43 10.13 4.97
N PHE A 192 8.84 10.72 6.10
CA PHE A 192 9.76 10.12 7.06
C PHE A 192 8.99 9.54 8.26
N PRO A 193 9.10 8.25 8.56
CA PRO A 193 9.93 7.20 7.94
C PRO A 193 9.19 6.34 6.89
N TRP A 194 7.92 6.63 6.55
CA TRP A 194 7.07 5.76 5.74
C TRP A 194 7.62 5.43 4.36
N LEU A 195 8.47 6.32 3.80
CA LEU A 195 9.17 6.08 2.53
C LEU A 195 10.01 4.79 2.54
N ALA A 196 10.47 4.35 3.71
CA ALA A 196 11.29 3.13 3.82
C ALA A 196 10.54 1.88 3.33
N PHE A 197 9.25 1.74 3.65
CA PHE A 197 8.47 0.56 3.25
C PHE A 197 8.44 0.34 1.73
N PRO A 198 7.99 1.30 0.91
CA PRO A 198 7.95 1.11 -0.54
C PRO A 198 9.34 1.04 -1.19
N LEU A 199 10.35 1.72 -0.66
CA LEU A 199 11.71 1.60 -1.19
C LEU A 199 12.28 0.21 -0.92
N VAL A 200 12.11 -0.33 0.28
CA VAL A 200 12.49 -1.72 0.59
C VAL A 200 11.67 -2.70 -0.24
N GLY A 201 10.37 -2.46 -0.40
CA GLY A 201 9.50 -3.26 -1.27
C GLY A 201 9.95 -3.24 -2.74
N TYR A 202 10.39 -2.10 -3.24
CA TYR A 202 10.94 -1.97 -4.59
C TYR A 202 12.24 -2.77 -4.77
N ALA A 203 13.17 -2.68 -3.83
CA ALA A 203 14.47 -3.36 -3.91
C ALA A 203 14.38 -4.87 -3.63
N LEU A 204 13.61 -5.28 -2.60
CA LEU A 204 13.50 -6.69 -2.19
C LEU A 204 12.37 -7.45 -2.89
N GLY A 205 11.39 -6.76 -3.50
CA GLY A 205 10.28 -7.42 -4.19
C GLY A 205 10.73 -8.49 -5.19
N PRO A 206 11.69 -8.23 -6.07
CA PRO A 206 12.25 -9.24 -6.98
C PRO A 206 12.84 -10.46 -6.27
N VAL A 207 13.50 -10.25 -5.12
CA VAL A 207 14.12 -11.35 -4.35
C VAL A 207 13.06 -12.24 -3.70
N VAL A 208 11.92 -11.65 -3.29
CA VAL A 208 10.82 -12.33 -2.61
C VAL A 208 9.91 -13.07 -3.60
N PHE A 209 9.59 -12.42 -4.74
CA PHE A 209 8.53 -12.83 -5.66
C PHE A 209 9.02 -13.22 -7.07
N GLU A 210 10.32 -13.34 -7.29
CA GLU A 210 10.81 -13.79 -8.61
C GLU A 210 10.62 -15.28 -8.84
N THR A 211 10.11 -15.60 -10.03
CA THR A 211 9.83 -16.98 -10.46
C THR A 211 11.05 -17.69 -11.05
N GLU A 212 12.09 -16.97 -11.41
CA GLU A 212 13.24 -17.53 -12.20
C GLU A 212 14.29 -18.25 -11.35
N GLY A 213 14.06 -18.42 -10.06
CA GLY A 213 14.91 -19.29 -9.21
C GLY A 213 16.34 -18.81 -9.00
N THR A 214 16.68 -17.59 -9.37
CA THR A 214 18.04 -17.02 -9.28
C THR A 214 18.51 -16.81 -7.85
N VAL A 215 17.59 -16.57 -6.92
CA VAL A 215 17.90 -16.36 -5.50
C VAL A 215 17.32 -17.50 -4.65
N PRO A 216 18.18 -18.26 -3.93
CA PRO A 216 17.69 -19.29 -3.02
C PRO A 216 16.77 -18.69 -1.93
N ARG A 217 15.63 -19.31 -1.66
CA ARG A 217 14.64 -18.85 -0.66
C ARG A 217 15.16 -18.63 0.74
N ARG A 218 16.26 -19.25 1.10
CA ARG A 218 16.94 -19.02 2.37
C ARG A 218 17.34 -17.56 2.58
N TRP A 219 17.66 -16.83 1.50
CA TRP A 219 18.09 -15.44 1.62
C TRP A 219 16.96 -14.48 2.03
N PRO A 220 15.80 -14.42 1.33
CA PRO A 220 14.72 -13.56 1.81
C PRO A 220 14.20 -13.98 3.18
N LEU A 221 14.16 -15.29 3.51
CA LEU A 221 13.81 -15.74 4.86
C LEU A 221 14.85 -15.31 5.91
N ALA A 222 16.14 -15.36 5.58
CA ALA A 222 17.20 -14.90 6.48
C ALA A 222 17.14 -13.38 6.68
N ILE A 223 16.91 -12.61 5.61
CA ILE A 223 16.72 -11.15 5.69
C ILE A 223 15.50 -10.82 6.57
N GLY A 224 14.34 -11.38 6.26
CA GLY A 224 13.12 -11.11 7.01
C GLY A 224 13.22 -11.57 8.47
N GLY A 225 13.76 -12.77 8.72
CA GLY A 225 14.01 -13.28 10.06
C GLY A 225 15.01 -12.43 10.84
N GLY A 226 16.08 -11.99 10.19
CA GLY A 226 17.07 -11.08 10.79
C GLY A 226 16.46 -9.73 11.20
N LEU A 227 15.57 -9.15 10.37
CA LEU A 227 14.85 -7.92 10.70
C LEU A 227 13.90 -8.12 11.89
N ILE A 228 13.21 -9.25 11.97
CA ILE A 228 12.35 -9.58 13.12
C ILE A 228 13.19 -9.73 14.40
N VAL A 229 14.32 -10.44 14.33
CA VAL A 229 15.25 -10.58 15.46
C VAL A 229 15.78 -9.22 15.91
N ALA A 230 16.14 -8.34 14.96
CA ALA A 230 16.57 -6.98 15.26
C ALA A 230 15.45 -6.17 15.93
N ALA A 231 14.20 -6.31 15.49
CA ALA A 231 13.06 -5.66 16.13
C ALA A 231 12.89 -6.13 17.59
N VAL A 232 12.97 -7.43 17.82
CA VAL A 232 12.92 -8.02 19.19
C VAL A 232 14.09 -7.51 20.05
N ALA A 233 15.29 -7.40 19.48
CA ALA A 233 16.45 -6.85 20.19
C ALA A 233 16.26 -5.38 20.58
N VAL A 234 15.66 -4.56 19.68
CA VAL A 234 15.31 -3.17 19.99
C VAL A 234 14.28 -3.08 21.13
N ILE A 235 13.24 -3.94 21.12
CA ILE A 235 12.25 -4.01 22.18
C ILE A 235 12.91 -4.41 23.51
N ALA A 236 13.79 -5.41 23.49
CA ALA A 236 14.49 -5.88 24.69
C ALA A 236 15.44 -4.80 25.26
N ALA A 237 16.17 -4.09 24.39
CA ALA A 237 17.01 -2.98 24.79
C ALA A 237 16.20 -1.84 25.44
N TRP A 238 15.04 -1.53 24.87
CA TRP A 238 14.12 -0.54 25.44
C TRP A 238 13.64 -0.97 26.83
N GLN A 239 13.22 -2.23 27.00
CA GLN A 239 12.81 -2.77 28.31
C GLN A 239 13.93 -2.74 29.34
N ALA A 240 15.19 -2.88 28.90
CA ALA A 240 16.38 -2.77 29.73
C ALA A 240 16.77 -1.31 30.05
N GLY A 241 15.97 -0.32 29.65
CA GLY A 241 16.24 1.11 29.88
C GLY A 241 17.24 1.74 28.93
N SER A 242 17.59 1.07 27.83
CA SER A 242 18.46 1.60 26.79
C SER A 242 17.63 2.31 25.73
N PHE A 243 17.53 3.63 25.82
CA PHE A 243 16.76 4.43 24.86
C PHE A 243 17.60 4.74 23.62
N LEU A 244 17.17 4.23 22.47
CA LEU A 244 17.81 4.49 21.18
C LEU A 244 17.39 5.83 20.56
N THR A 245 16.26 6.38 21.00
CA THR A 245 15.76 7.68 20.51
C THR A 245 15.01 8.45 21.61
N PRO A 246 15.05 9.79 21.62
CA PRO A 246 14.34 10.62 22.61
C PRO A 246 12.81 10.51 22.54
N LEU A 247 12.25 10.06 21.39
CA LEU A 247 10.82 10.03 21.12
C LEU A 247 10.15 8.68 21.40
N THR A 248 10.85 7.72 21.98
CA THR A 248 10.29 6.41 22.33
C THR A 248 10.02 6.18 23.83
N PRO A 249 9.50 7.18 24.59
CA PRO A 249 9.25 6.99 26.01
C PRO A 249 8.05 6.10 26.32
N LEU A 250 7.08 5.98 25.39
CA LEU A 250 5.78 5.40 25.67
C LEU A 250 5.65 3.93 25.28
N SER A 251 6.26 3.51 24.18
CA SER A 251 6.22 2.11 23.72
C SER A 251 7.30 1.85 22.65
N PRO A 252 7.98 0.70 22.70
CA PRO A 252 8.93 0.32 21.67
C PRO A 252 8.24 -0.08 20.34
N TRP A 253 6.93 -0.32 20.36
CA TRP A 253 6.13 -0.74 19.21
C TRP A 253 4.98 0.23 19.00
N THR A 254 5.20 1.25 18.16
CA THR A 254 4.21 2.27 17.82
C THR A 254 4.16 2.47 16.30
N MET A 255 2.96 2.80 15.80
CA MET A 255 2.72 3.18 14.41
C MET A 255 2.77 4.71 14.23
N PHE A 256 2.40 5.46 15.25
CA PHE A 256 2.37 6.91 15.26
C PHE A 256 3.16 7.45 16.46
N PRO A 257 4.42 7.88 16.26
CA PRO A 257 5.24 7.71 15.04
C PRO A 257 5.72 6.25 14.88
N PRO A 258 6.00 5.81 13.65
CA PRO A 258 6.56 4.48 13.42
C PRO A 258 7.91 4.31 14.15
N SER A 259 7.93 3.43 15.15
CA SER A 259 9.15 3.12 15.90
C SER A 259 10.10 2.25 15.08
N LEU A 260 11.40 2.24 15.44
CA LEU A 260 12.38 1.40 14.77
C LEU A 260 12.01 -0.09 14.85
N ALA A 261 11.54 -0.56 16.01
CA ALA A 261 11.09 -1.95 16.16
C ALA A 261 9.87 -2.26 15.28
N TYR A 262 8.92 -1.33 15.18
CA TYR A 262 7.77 -1.47 14.29
C TYR A 262 8.19 -1.56 12.83
N LEU A 263 9.08 -0.69 12.36
CA LEU A 263 9.61 -0.71 10.99
C LEU A 263 10.31 -2.03 10.68
N LEU A 264 11.27 -2.43 11.50
CA LEU A 264 12.03 -3.66 11.31
C LEU A 264 11.14 -4.90 11.38
N GLY A 265 10.27 -4.98 12.38
CA GLY A 265 9.40 -6.14 12.60
C GLY A 265 8.35 -6.30 11.51
N THR A 266 7.73 -5.21 11.06
CA THR A 266 6.71 -5.27 10.00
C THR A 266 7.32 -5.51 8.64
N ILE A 267 8.44 -4.87 8.26
CA ILE A 267 9.17 -5.17 7.02
C ILE A 267 9.61 -6.64 7.02
N GLY A 268 10.21 -7.10 8.12
CA GLY A 268 10.64 -8.49 8.27
C GLY A 268 9.48 -9.47 8.13
N GLY A 269 8.35 -9.17 8.78
CA GLY A 269 7.13 -9.97 8.70
C GLY A 269 6.56 -10.04 7.28
N VAL A 270 6.53 -8.92 6.54
CA VAL A 270 6.07 -8.88 5.14
C VAL A 270 6.99 -9.71 4.23
N VAL A 271 8.31 -9.62 4.41
CA VAL A 271 9.28 -10.39 3.63
C VAL A 271 9.12 -11.90 3.90
N VAL A 272 8.99 -12.30 5.15
CA VAL A 272 8.78 -13.72 5.52
C VAL A 272 7.43 -14.23 4.98
N ALA A 273 6.34 -13.50 5.23
CA ALA A 273 5.01 -13.87 4.76
C ALA A 273 4.93 -13.91 3.22
N GLY A 274 5.54 -12.95 2.54
CA GLY A 274 5.63 -12.91 1.09
C GLY A 274 6.40 -14.10 0.53
N THR A 275 7.55 -14.43 1.10
CA THR A 275 8.34 -15.60 0.70
C THR A 275 7.58 -16.90 0.93
N ALA A 276 6.89 -17.03 2.06
CA ALA A 276 6.06 -18.21 2.36
C ALA A 276 4.87 -18.33 1.41
N ALA A 277 4.15 -17.24 1.16
CA ALA A 277 3.03 -17.20 0.24
C ALA A 277 3.47 -17.53 -1.20
N HIS A 278 4.56 -16.93 -1.67
CA HIS A 278 5.16 -17.25 -2.98
C HIS A 278 5.58 -18.72 -3.05
N ALA A 279 6.16 -19.24 -1.96
CA ALA A 279 6.61 -20.62 -1.87
C ALA A 279 5.49 -21.66 -1.90
N THR A 280 4.30 -21.32 -1.49
CA THR A 280 3.15 -22.22 -1.36
C THR A 280 2.13 -21.99 -2.46
N ILE A 281 1.65 -20.77 -2.61
CA ILE A 281 0.51 -20.43 -3.47
C ILE A 281 0.92 -20.35 -4.94
N ASP A 282 2.03 -19.69 -5.26
CA ASP A 282 2.45 -19.53 -6.64
C ASP A 282 3.02 -20.84 -7.23
N ARG A 283 3.40 -21.81 -6.37
CA ARG A 283 3.87 -23.13 -6.82
C ARG A 283 2.77 -24.10 -7.14
N ASP A 284 1.68 -24.04 -6.39
CA ASP A 284 0.51 -24.94 -6.56
C ASP A 284 -0.78 -24.10 -6.50
N PRO A 285 -1.03 -23.27 -7.54
CA PRO A 285 -2.20 -22.40 -7.58
C PRO A 285 -3.53 -23.18 -7.55
N ASP A 286 -3.56 -24.38 -8.10
CA ASP A 286 -4.77 -25.20 -8.17
C ASP A 286 -5.25 -25.60 -6.77
N ARG A 287 -4.33 -25.96 -5.88
CA ARG A 287 -4.62 -26.27 -4.47
C ARG A 287 -5.24 -25.09 -3.73
N TRP A 288 -4.83 -23.87 -4.07
CA TRP A 288 -5.22 -22.64 -3.40
C TRP A 288 -6.25 -21.82 -4.18
N GLN A 289 -6.90 -22.44 -5.19
CA GLN A 289 -7.80 -21.73 -6.10
C GLN A 289 -8.93 -20.98 -5.39
N TRP A 290 -9.48 -21.53 -4.30
CA TRP A 290 -10.52 -20.87 -3.50
C TRP A 290 -10.02 -19.55 -2.89
N LEU A 291 -8.79 -19.55 -2.36
CA LEU A 291 -8.15 -18.37 -1.76
C LEU A 291 -7.79 -17.34 -2.83
N ILE A 292 -7.27 -17.79 -3.97
CA ILE A 292 -6.95 -16.95 -5.12
C ILE A 292 -8.23 -16.29 -5.66
N ASN A 293 -9.32 -17.02 -5.78
CA ASN A 293 -10.60 -16.49 -6.21
C ASN A 293 -11.14 -15.42 -5.28
N TRP A 294 -10.96 -15.58 -3.97
CA TRP A 294 -11.33 -14.57 -2.99
C TRP A 294 -10.42 -13.33 -3.08
N ALA A 295 -9.12 -13.52 -3.11
CA ALA A 295 -8.13 -12.44 -3.00
C ALA A 295 -8.04 -11.59 -4.28
N THR A 296 -8.17 -12.20 -5.45
CA THR A 296 -7.94 -11.57 -6.74
C THR A 296 -8.84 -10.35 -7.00
N PRO A 297 -10.17 -10.40 -6.83
CA PRO A 297 -11.02 -9.23 -7.04
C PRO A 297 -10.73 -8.11 -6.05
N LEU A 298 -10.53 -8.44 -4.77
CA LEU A 298 -10.18 -7.46 -3.73
C LEU A 298 -8.85 -6.76 -4.05
N SER A 299 -7.84 -7.50 -4.48
CA SER A 299 -6.54 -6.96 -4.89
C SER A 299 -6.65 -6.04 -6.12
N ARG A 300 -7.48 -6.41 -7.10
CA ARG A 300 -7.68 -5.61 -8.33
C ARG A 300 -8.44 -4.31 -8.08
N HIS A 301 -9.33 -4.32 -7.11
CA HIS A 301 -10.20 -3.20 -6.74
C HIS A 301 -9.79 -2.57 -5.40
N ALA A 302 -8.49 -2.65 -5.08
CA ALA A 302 -7.96 -2.20 -3.80
C ALA A 302 -8.25 -0.73 -3.48
N LEU A 303 -8.11 0.16 -4.48
CA LEU A 303 -8.41 1.58 -4.33
C LEU A 303 -9.93 1.81 -4.17
N SER A 304 -10.74 1.07 -4.92
CA SER A 304 -12.19 1.14 -4.78
C SER A 304 -12.65 0.68 -3.39
N VAL A 305 -12.08 -0.40 -2.85
CA VAL A 305 -12.35 -0.85 -1.46
C VAL A 305 -11.92 0.24 -0.47
N TYR A 306 -10.72 0.82 -0.67
CA TYR A 306 -10.18 1.88 0.17
C TYR A 306 -11.12 3.08 0.26
N LEU A 307 -11.63 3.56 -0.86
CA LEU A 307 -12.55 4.70 -0.86
C LEU A 307 -13.91 4.34 -0.27
N LEU A 308 -14.44 3.17 -0.64
CA LEU A 308 -15.79 2.76 -0.30
C LEU A 308 -15.97 2.46 1.19
N HIS A 309 -14.97 1.85 1.86
CA HIS A 309 -15.17 1.43 3.25
C HIS A 309 -15.36 2.62 4.18
N HIS A 310 -14.63 3.73 4.00
CA HIS A 310 -14.84 4.94 4.79
C HIS A 310 -16.19 5.57 4.54
N ILE A 311 -16.61 5.69 3.28
CA ILE A 311 -17.94 6.20 2.93
C ILE A 311 -19.03 5.39 3.62
N VAL A 312 -18.92 4.06 3.61
CA VAL A 312 -19.95 3.17 4.16
C VAL A 312 -20.08 3.25 5.66
N HIS A 313 -18.99 3.48 6.41
CA HIS A 313 -19.08 3.49 7.88
C HIS A 313 -19.04 4.89 8.51
N VAL A 314 -18.46 5.90 7.85
CA VAL A 314 -18.38 7.27 8.38
C VAL A 314 -19.61 8.10 8.00
N TRP A 315 -20.02 8.11 6.73
CA TRP A 315 -21.14 8.93 6.29
C TRP A 315 -22.48 8.68 7.01
N PRO A 316 -22.87 7.43 7.37
CA PRO A 316 -24.06 7.22 8.18
C PRO A 316 -23.99 7.90 9.54
N LEU A 317 -22.81 7.99 10.19
CA LEU A 317 -22.65 8.69 11.45
C LEU A 317 -22.87 10.19 11.29
N TRP A 318 -22.34 10.80 10.23
CA TRP A 318 -22.54 12.21 9.93
C TRP A 318 -24.01 12.54 9.63
N ALA A 319 -24.63 11.72 8.80
CA ALA A 319 -26.04 11.89 8.49
C ALA A 319 -26.91 11.80 9.76
N TYR A 320 -26.57 10.87 10.67
CA TYR A 320 -27.28 10.73 11.93
C TYR A 320 -27.03 11.92 12.87
N GLY A 321 -25.78 12.38 13.01
CA GLY A 321 -25.45 13.58 13.78
C GLY A 321 -26.23 14.81 13.27
N ALA A 322 -26.16 15.07 11.97
CA ALA A 322 -26.90 16.17 11.35
C ALA A 322 -28.42 16.05 11.53
N ALA A 323 -29.00 14.86 11.40
CA ALA A 323 -30.44 14.63 11.57
C ALA A 323 -30.92 14.83 13.01
N THR A 324 -30.04 14.60 13.99
CA THR A 324 -30.33 14.80 15.42
C THR A 324 -30.00 16.21 15.92
N GLY A 325 -29.50 17.10 15.05
CA GLY A 325 -29.05 18.44 15.41
C GLY A 325 -27.76 18.46 16.24
N ALA A 326 -27.03 17.35 16.29
CA ALA A 326 -25.71 17.23 16.90
C ALA A 326 -24.59 17.56 15.90
N ASP A 327 -23.38 17.73 16.42
CA ASP A 327 -22.19 17.80 15.59
C ASP A 327 -22.05 16.53 14.73
N PRO A 328 -21.63 16.59 13.45
CA PRO A 328 -21.45 15.42 12.61
C PRO A 328 -20.50 14.37 13.22
N THR A 329 -19.53 14.80 14.02
CA THR A 329 -18.57 13.91 14.70
C THR A 329 -19.04 13.42 16.06
N ALA A 330 -20.17 13.88 16.57
CA ALA A 330 -20.66 13.58 17.94
C ALA A 330 -20.81 12.09 18.24
N HIS A 331 -21.02 11.26 17.22
CA HIS A 331 -21.15 9.80 17.36
C HIS A 331 -19.92 9.04 16.95
N TRP A 332 -18.87 9.72 16.53
CA TRP A 332 -17.63 9.09 16.16
C TRP A 332 -16.99 8.42 17.38
N GLN A 333 -16.46 7.21 17.21
CA GLN A 333 -15.82 6.39 18.24
C GLN A 333 -16.72 5.91 19.39
N ILE A 334 -18.00 6.28 19.44
CA ILE A 334 -18.92 5.88 20.51
C ILE A 334 -20.22 5.24 20.01
N ALA A 335 -20.37 5.07 18.69
CA ALA A 335 -21.64 4.64 18.10
C ALA A 335 -21.99 3.19 18.40
N LEU A 336 -21.01 2.29 18.43
CA LEU A 336 -21.23 0.85 18.48
C LEU A 336 -20.28 0.14 19.45
N HIS A 337 -20.68 -1.05 19.89
CA HIS A 337 -19.80 -1.95 20.61
C HIS A 337 -18.75 -2.56 19.67
N PRO A 338 -17.48 -2.79 20.10
CA PRO A 338 -16.40 -3.33 19.27
C PRO A 338 -16.74 -4.60 18.48
N SER A 339 -17.47 -5.54 19.10
CA SER A 339 -17.89 -6.78 18.41
C SER A 339 -18.88 -6.51 17.26
N THR A 340 -19.76 -5.51 17.40
CA THR A 340 -20.68 -5.11 16.36
C THR A 340 -19.92 -4.44 15.21
N SER A 341 -18.97 -3.56 15.53
CA SER A 341 -18.10 -2.91 14.54
C SER A 341 -17.28 -3.94 13.75
N LEU A 342 -16.73 -4.95 14.45
CA LEU A 342 -16.03 -6.07 13.80
C LEU A 342 -16.97 -6.90 12.91
N GLY A 343 -18.19 -7.18 13.37
CA GLY A 343 -19.22 -7.88 12.58
C GLY A 343 -19.57 -7.12 11.30
N LEU A 344 -19.70 -5.79 11.39
CA LEU A 344 -19.95 -4.91 10.24
C LEU A 344 -18.77 -4.88 9.27
N ALA A 345 -17.53 -4.86 9.77
CA ALA A 345 -16.33 -4.95 8.93
C ALA A 345 -16.29 -6.27 8.12
N ILE A 346 -16.60 -7.39 8.77
CA ILE A 346 -16.66 -8.71 8.12
C ILE A 346 -17.79 -8.73 7.07
N ALA A 347 -18.97 -8.21 7.41
CA ALA A 347 -20.10 -8.11 6.50
C ALA A 347 -19.79 -7.22 5.29
N PHE A 348 -19.12 -6.08 5.51
CA PHE A 348 -18.64 -5.21 4.44
C PHE A 348 -17.65 -5.95 3.52
N MET A 349 -16.68 -6.66 4.06
CA MET A 349 -15.70 -7.41 3.26
C MET A 349 -16.36 -8.51 2.43
N ALA A 350 -17.35 -9.20 2.98
CA ALA A 350 -18.13 -10.19 2.24
C ALA A 350 -18.92 -9.53 1.10
N ALA A 351 -19.61 -8.42 1.38
CA ALA A 351 -20.35 -7.66 0.38
C ALA A 351 -19.45 -7.09 -0.72
N ALA A 352 -18.30 -6.53 -0.36
CA ALA A 352 -17.30 -6.02 -1.29
C ALA A 352 -16.75 -7.15 -2.19
N SER A 353 -16.46 -8.32 -1.62
CA SER A 353 -16.01 -9.49 -2.40
C SER A 353 -17.07 -9.90 -3.43
N LEU A 354 -18.34 -9.98 -3.04
CA LEU A 354 -19.45 -10.31 -3.95
C LEU A 354 -19.64 -9.23 -5.03
N LEU A 355 -19.59 -7.95 -4.64
CA LEU A 355 -19.73 -6.81 -5.54
C LEU A 355 -18.65 -6.83 -6.63
N PHE A 356 -17.38 -6.96 -6.22
CA PHE A 356 -16.28 -6.92 -7.19
C PHE A 356 -16.21 -8.16 -8.07
N HIS A 357 -16.60 -9.34 -7.56
CA HIS A 357 -16.83 -10.50 -8.42
C HIS A 357 -17.91 -10.25 -9.47
N TRP A 358 -19.03 -9.67 -9.07
CA TRP A 358 -20.09 -9.31 -9.99
C TRP A 358 -19.66 -8.27 -11.02
N MET A 359 -18.93 -7.22 -10.58
CA MET A 359 -18.40 -6.18 -11.47
C MET A 359 -17.44 -6.77 -12.50
N GLU A 360 -16.53 -7.67 -12.11
CA GLU A 360 -15.62 -8.35 -13.03
C GLU A 360 -16.38 -9.18 -14.08
N ARG A 361 -17.40 -9.95 -13.65
CA ARG A 361 -18.25 -10.73 -14.56
C ARG A 361 -19.03 -9.86 -15.55
N ARG A 362 -19.48 -8.69 -15.09
CA ARG A 362 -20.26 -7.75 -15.91
C ARG A 362 -19.40 -6.72 -16.63
N ARG A 363 -18.08 -6.75 -16.44
CA ARG A 363 -17.12 -5.78 -17.00
C ARG A 363 -17.46 -4.33 -16.64
N VAL A 364 -17.98 -4.09 -15.45
CA VAL A 364 -18.28 -2.77 -14.95
C VAL A 364 -16.96 -2.04 -14.64
N ALA A 365 -16.87 -0.76 -15.03
CA ALA A 365 -15.69 0.05 -14.76
C ALA A 365 -15.57 0.36 -13.26
N SER A 366 -14.36 0.34 -12.73
CA SER A 366 -14.01 0.72 -11.36
C SER A 366 -13.11 1.94 -11.33
N VAL A 367 -12.82 2.46 -10.13
CA VAL A 367 -11.87 3.57 -9.94
C VAL A 367 -10.51 3.24 -10.55
N GLU A 368 -10.04 1.99 -10.41
CA GLU A 368 -8.79 1.54 -11.01
C GLU A 368 -8.84 1.51 -12.55
N THR A 369 -10.01 1.24 -13.11
CA THR A 369 -10.21 1.30 -14.57
C THR A 369 -10.11 2.74 -15.05
N LEU A 370 -10.76 3.68 -14.34
CA LEU A 370 -10.65 5.11 -14.62
C LEU A 370 -9.21 5.60 -14.47
N MET A 371 -8.53 5.23 -13.39
CA MET A 371 -7.12 5.58 -13.17
C MET A 371 -6.23 5.09 -14.31
N ARG A 372 -6.41 3.85 -14.78
CA ARG A 372 -5.66 3.31 -15.93
C ARG A 372 -5.95 4.11 -17.20
N TRP A 373 -7.20 4.45 -17.45
CA TRP A 373 -7.60 5.23 -18.61
C TRP A 373 -6.99 6.64 -18.59
N LEU A 374 -6.96 7.30 -17.44
CA LEU A 374 -6.39 8.64 -17.29
C LEU A 374 -4.84 8.65 -17.37
N CYS A 375 -4.21 7.61 -16.86
CA CYS A 375 -2.76 7.61 -16.66
C CYS A 375 -1.98 6.85 -17.72
N ASP A 376 -2.58 5.80 -18.32
CA ASP A 376 -1.89 4.97 -19.30
C ASP A 376 -2.12 5.51 -20.70
N GLU A 377 -1.03 5.70 -21.46
CA GLU A 377 -1.14 5.99 -22.89
C GLU A 377 -1.76 4.79 -23.59
N PRO A 378 -2.71 5.02 -24.53
CA PRO A 378 -3.20 3.95 -25.39
C PRO A 378 -2.02 3.28 -26.09
N ALA A 379 -2.03 1.95 -26.15
CA ALA A 379 -1.01 1.21 -26.89
C ALA A 379 -0.98 1.76 -28.32
N ALA A 380 0.19 2.18 -28.78
CA ALA A 380 0.33 2.63 -30.16
C ALA A 380 -0.24 1.54 -31.09
N PRO A 381 -1.08 1.92 -32.09
CA PRO A 381 -1.60 0.96 -33.04
C PRO A 381 -0.42 0.20 -33.65
N ARG A 382 -0.47 -1.12 -33.64
CA ARG A 382 0.52 -1.95 -34.32
C ARG A 382 0.60 -1.45 -35.75
N SER A 383 1.72 -0.81 -36.08
CA SER A 383 1.95 -0.38 -37.45
C SER A 383 1.89 -1.62 -38.35
N SER A 384 1.01 -1.61 -39.32
CA SER A 384 0.84 -2.64 -40.35
C SER A 384 2.04 -2.71 -41.32
N ARG A 385 3.25 -2.43 -40.83
CA ARG A 385 4.52 -2.43 -41.60
C ARG A 385 5.08 -3.86 -41.82
N GLY A 386 4.26 -4.89 -41.84
CA GLY A 386 4.70 -6.27 -42.08
C GLY A 386 4.08 -6.91 -43.35
N GLN A 387 3.18 -6.23 -44.05
CA GLN A 387 2.48 -6.85 -45.19
C GLN A 387 2.86 -6.36 -46.57
N SER A 388 3.72 -5.33 -46.69
CA SER A 388 4.09 -4.80 -48.05
C SER A 388 5.39 -5.39 -48.63
N ASP A 389 6.12 -6.25 -47.89
CA ASP A 389 7.40 -6.82 -48.42
C ASP A 389 7.27 -8.26 -48.94
N GLN A 390 6.13 -8.93 -48.74
CA GLN A 390 5.92 -10.27 -49.30
C GLN A 390 5.27 -10.28 -50.69
N SER A 391 4.82 -9.13 -51.21
CA SER A 391 4.22 -9.04 -52.54
C SER A 391 5.18 -8.57 -53.65
N ARG A 392 6.44 -8.27 -53.34
CA ARG A 392 7.46 -7.85 -54.33
C ARG A 392 8.48 -8.92 -54.71
N GLY A 393 8.44 -10.11 -54.10
CA GLY A 393 9.39 -11.20 -54.35
C GLY A 393 8.95 -12.27 -55.34
N SER A 394 7.78 -12.13 -56.01
CA SER A 394 7.26 -13.21 -56.88
C SER A 394 6.99 -12.73 -58.33
N LYS A 395 7.90 -11.96 -58.92
CA LYS A 395 7.91 -11.75 -60.38
C LYS A 395 9.36 -11.69 -60.88
N ALA A 396 9.71 -12.69 -61.62
CA ALA A 396 10.84 -12.83 -62.52
C ALA A 396 11.69 -14.06 -62.15
N VAL A 397 11.46 -15.16 -62.82
CA VAL A 397 12.38 -15.77 -63.80
C VAL A 397 11.62 -16.85 -64.55
N ARG A 398 11.12 -16.53 -65.74
CA ARG A 398 10.91 -17.51 -66.81
C ARG A 398 12.17 -17.45 -67.68
N GLN A 399 12.93 -18.54 -67.72
CA GLN A 399 13.89 -18.78 -68.80
C GLN A 399 13.18 -19.51 -69.92
N PRO A 400 13.45 -19.18 -71.19
CA PRO A 400 12.99 -19.98 -72.34
C PRO A 400 13.93 -21.15 -72.56
N GLU A 401 13.32 -22.32 -72.77
CA GLU A 401 13.93 -23.45 -73.50
C GLU A 401 14.10 -23.02 -74.96
N ASP A 402 15.30 -23.24 -75.50
CA ASP A 402 15.48 -23.54 -76.91
C ASP A 402 16.77 -24.34 -77.14
N ARG A 403 16.54 -25.55 -77.73
CA ARG A 403 17.39 -26.44 -78.52
C ARG A 403 18.55 -27.18 -77.88
#